data_f5dcb530300aeee1c98a8bcc398bc919
#
_entry.id   f5dcb530300aeee1c98a8bcc398bc919
#
_cell.length_a   1.000
_cell.length_b   1.000
_cell.length_c   1.000
_cell.angle_alpha   90.00
_cell.angle_beta   90.00
_cell.angle_gamma   90.00
#
_symmetry.space_group_name_H-M   'P 1'
#
loop_
_entity.id
_entity.type
_entity.pdbx_description
1 polymer ?
#
loop_
_entity_poly.entity_id
_entity_poly.type
_entity_poly.pdbx_seq_one_letter_code
_entity_poly.pdbx_strand_id
1 'polypeptide(L)'
;DKSTNNSIGTFHEQVLGGIEGFESGRLQGYDIRALDDTLFADIKNKHNTMNSSSAEALFQKLKHYADSHKQAKCYWVQIWAKGSFCELWQAEINGKEYSHSRVYKISGDRFYALLSGREDALFQLYHALPQAIDDYLAGLPSEEKQAENSALAEIRAAKSSARTLLNQISLDNYPYYTGFDEL
;
A
#
# COMPACT_ATOMS: atom_id res chain seq x y z
N ASP A 1 6.73 -11.37 10.84
CA ASP A 1 8.13 -11.42 10.44
C ASP A 1 8.50 -10.16 9.66
N LYS A 2 9.67 -9.55 9.97
CA LYS A 2 10.16 -8.31 9.31
C LYS A 2 10.30 -8.46 7.79
N SER A 3 10.71 -9.64 7.32
CA SER A 3 10.88 -9.94 5.90
C SER A 3 9.55 -9.87 5.14
N THR A 4 8.52 -10.49 5.65
CA THR A 4 7.17 -10.49 5.07
C THR A 4 6.56 -9.09 5.03
N ASN A 5 6.72 -8.31 6.12
CA ASN A 5 6.22 -6.93 6.15
C ASN A 5 6.94 -6.02 5.12
N ASN A 6 8.25 -6.22 4.90
CA ASN A 6 8.99 -5.49 3.88
C ASN A 6 8.53 -5.86 2.47
N SER A 7 8.27 -7.14 2.20
CA SER A 7 7.77 -7.62 0.91
C SER A 7 6.40 -7.06 0.55
N ILE A 8 5.48 -6.98 1.53
CA ILE A 8 4.15 -6.37 1.33
C ILE A 8 4.27 -4.89 1.02
N GLY A 9 5.12 -4.14 1.74
CA GLY A 9 5.37 -2.72 1.45
C GLY A 9 5.90 -2.52 0.04
N THR A 10 6.90 -3.29 -0.36
CA THR A 10 7.47 -3.26 -1.72
C THR A 10 6.43 -3.57 -2.79
N PHE A 11 5.58 -4.55 -2.56
CA PHE A 11 4.49 -4.91 -3.47
C PHE A 11 3.56 -3.71 -3.73
N HIS A 12 3.06 -3.07 -2.67
CA HIS A 12 2.18 -1.91 -2.83
C HIS A 12 2.87 -0.73 -3.52
N GLU A 13 4.14 -0.46 -3.20
CA GLU A 13 4.92 0.58 -3.88
C GLU A 13 5.06 0.30 -5.39
N GLN A 14 5.33 -0.94 -5.78
CA GLN A 14 5.45 -1.32 -7.19
C GLN A 14 4.12 -1.23 -7.93
N VAL A 15 3.03 -1.70 -7.33
CA VAL A 15 1.69 -1.63 -7.94
C VAL A 15 1.26 -0.18 -8.12
N LEU A 16 1.38 0.64 -7.08
CA LEU A 16 0.97 2.05 -7.11
C LEU A 16 1.87 2.89 -8.04
N GLY A 17 3.18 2.63 -8.03
CA GLY A 17 4.12 3.29 -8.94
C GLY A 17 3.99 2.86 -10.40
N GLY A 18 3.26 1.77 -10.69
CA GLY A 18 2.91 1.33 -12.03
C GLY A 18 1.64 1.97 -12.61
N ILE A 19 0.89 2.73 -11.81
CA ILE A 19 -0.28 3.47 -12.28
C ILE A 19 0.20 4.66 -13.15
N GLU A 20 -0.45 4.88 -14.29
CA GLU A 20 -0.11 5.98 -15.20
C GLU A 20 -0.11 7.34 -14.49
N GLY A 21 0.95 8.10 -14.66
CA GLY A 21 1.16 9.40 -14.03
C GLY A 21 1.88 9.34 -12.67
N PHE A 22 2.24 8.16 -12.18
CA PHE A 22 2.94 7.97 -10.91
C PHE A 22 4.22 7.14 -11.07
N GLU A 23 5.10 7.26 -10.10
CA GLU A 23 6.31 6.46 -9.99
C GLU A 23 6.62 6.09 -8.54
N SER A 24 7.32 4.97 -8.35
CA SER A 24 7.93 4.60 -7.07
C SER A 24 9.34 5.17 -6.96
N GLY A 25 9.71 5.70 -5.79
CA GLY A 25 10.94 6.47 -5.63
C GLY A 25 11.77 6.14 -4.40
N ARG A 26 11.92 4.87 -4.02
CA ARG A 26 12.63 4.41 -2.83
C ARG A 26 14.01 5.07 -2.62
N LEU A 27 14.77 5.28 -3.70
CA LEU A 27 16.09 5.88 -3.62
C LEU A 27 16.06 7.42 -3.51
N GLN A 28 14.88 8.03 -3.69
CA GLN A 28 14.71 9.48 -3.70
C GLN A 28 14.03 10.03 -2.44
N GLY A 29 13.79 9.15 -1.45
CA GLY A 29 13.26 9.57 -0.16
C GLY A 29 11.72 9.68 -0.07
N TYR A 30 10.98 9.24 -1.08
CA TYR A 30 9.52 9.03 -1.08
C TYR A 30 9.22 7.60 -1.56
N ASP A 31 8.02 7.10 -1.28
CA ASP A 31 7.60 5.78 -1.79
C ASP A 31 6.83 5.93 -3.11
N ILE A 32 5.94 6.92 -3.21
CA ILE A 32 5.18 7.25 -4.43
C ILE A 32 5.25 8.76 -4.70
N ARG A 33 5.35 9.11 -5.97
CA ARG A 33 5.29 10.48 -6.47
C ARG A 33 4.44 10.56 -7.74
N ALA A 34 3.67 11.63 -7.92
CA ALA A 34 3.11 11.99 -9.20
C ALA A 34 4.20 12.61 -10.10
N LEU A 35 4.23 12.26 -11.38
CA LEU A 35 5.24 12.75 -12.34
C LEU A 35 5.25 14.26 -12.50
N ASP A 36 4.14 14.93 -12.18
CA ASP A 36 3.99 16.39 -12.20
C ASP A 36 4.26 17.07 -10.84
N ASP A 37 4.80 16.35 -9.88
CA ASP A 37 5.10 16.82 -8.51
C ASP A 37 3.88 17.31 -7.70
N THR A 38 2.66 16.92 -8.08
CA THR A 38 1.44 17.30 -7.36
C THR A 38 1.11 16.40 -6.18
N LEU A 39 1.78 15.23 -6.08
CA LEU A 39 1.57 14.26 -5.02
C LEU A 39 2.88 13.60 -4.59
N PHE A 40 3.07 13.48 -3.27
CA PHE A 40 4.11 12.66 -2.65
C PHE A 40 3.50 11.80 -1.55
N ALA A 41 3.94 10.55 -1.43
CA ALA A 41 3.43 9.66 -0.41
C ALA A 41 4.54 8.80 0.22
N ASP A 42 4.36 8.52 1.51
CA ASP A 42 5.11 7.51 2.26
C ASP A 42 4.14 6.43 2.73
N ILE A 43 4.45 5.18 2.42
CA ILE A 43 3.58 4.03 2.66
C ILE A 43 4.02 3.29 3.92
N LYS A 44 3.08 3.02 4.81
CA LYS A 44 3.25 2.15 5.97
C LYS A 44 2.22 1.03 5.91
N ASN A 45 2.68 -0.20 6.12
CA ASN A 45 1.78 -1.36 6.05
C ASN A 45 0.70 -1.34 7.13
N LYS A 46 1.01 -0.82 8.32
CA LYS A 46 0.09 -0.80 9.48
C LYS A 46 0.02 0.58 10.11
N HIS A 47 -1.16 0.91 10.63
CA HIS A 47 -1.44 2.21 11.28
C HIS A 47 -0.69 2.44 12.60
N ASN A 48 -0.25 1.39 13.29
CA ASN A 48 0.33 1.44 14.64
C ASN A 48 1.80 1.05 14.73
N THR A 49 2.56 1.14 13.63
CA THR A 49 3.97 0.69 13.58
C THR A 49 4.99 1.78 13.88
N MET A 50 4.56 3.03 14.01
CA MET A 50 5.46 4.16 14.27
C MET A 50 5.46 4.55 15.75
N ASN A 51 6.66 4.70 16.32
CA ASN A 51 6.85 5.41 17.57
C ASN A 51 6.84 6.94 17.32
N SER A 52 6.82 7.73 18.41
CA SER A 52 6.76 9.19 18.33
C SER A 52 7.87 9.80 17.47
N SER A 53 9.10 9.33 17.59
CA SER A 53 10.23 9.85 16.79
C SER A 53 10.07 9.55 15.30
N SER A 54 9.58 8.36 14.95
CA SER A 54 9.32 7.98 13.56
C SER A 54 8.15 8.77 12.97
N ALA A 55 7.11 9.02 13.76
CA ALA A 55 5.96 9.83 13.35
C ALA A 55 6.36 11.30 13.12
N GLU A 56 7.17 11.87 14.01
CA GLU A 56 7.72 13.21 13.84
C GLU A 56 8.58 13.33 12.58
N ALA A 57 9.52 12.39 12.38
CA ALA A 57 10.39 12.38 11.20
C ALA A 57 9.58 12.27 9.90
N LEU A 58 8.56 11.42 9.87
CA LEU A 58 7.69 11.28 8.72
C LEU A 58 6.89 12.55 8.45
N PHE A 59 6.32 13.18 9.49
CA PHE A 59 5.60 14.44 9.33
C PHE A 59 6.49 15.52 8.75
N GLN A 60 7.71 15.72 9.29
CA GLN A 60 8.67 16.70 8.80
C GLN A 60 9.08 16.44 7.35
N LYS A 61 9.27 15.19 6.98
CA LYS A 61 9.56 14.78 5.60
C LYS A 61 8.43 15.18 4.65
N LEU A 62 7.18 14.81 4.96
CA LEU A 62 6.02 15.15 4.13
C LEU A 62 5.78 16.67 4.07
N LYS A 63 5.94 17.36 5.20
CA LYS A 63 5.89 18.81 5.26
C LYS A 63 6.94 19.47 4.36
N HIS A 64 8.17 18.96 4.37
CA HIS A 64 9.24 19.47 3.51
C HIS A 64 8.88 19.35 2.01
N TYR A 65 8.31 18.23 1.57
CA TYR A 65 7.82 18.10 0.20
C TYR A 65 6.68 19.06 -0.11
N ALA A 66 5.72 19.22 0.80
CA ALA A 66 4.62 20.17 0.64
C ALA A 66 5.12 21.60 0.52
N ASP A 67 6.12 22.02 1.31
CA ASP A 67 6.68 23.36 1.27
C ASP A 67 7.50 23.61 0.00
N SER A 68 8.24 22.60 -0.46
CA SER A 68 9.08 22.69 -1.65
C SER A 68 8.28 22.67 -2.95
N HIS A 69 7.08 22.08 -2.95
CA HIS A 69 6.21 21.93 -4.12
C HIS A 69 4.84 22.53 -3.82
N LYS A 70 4.61 23.79 -4.22
CA LYS A 70 3.45 24.60 -3.81
C LYS A 70 2.07 23.99 -4.05
N GLN A 71 1.93 23.08 -5.02
CA GLN A 71 0.67 22.41 -5.34
C GLN A 71 0.59 20.99 -4.79
N ALA A 72 1.70 20.47 -4.25
CA ALA A 72 1.75 19.10 -3.78
C ALA A 72 0.88 18.85 -2.56
N LYS A 73 0.10 17.78 -2.62
CA LYS A 73 -0.50 17.14 -1.45
C LYS A 73 0.37 15.96 -1.06
N CYS A 74 0.67 15.85 0.22
CA CYS A 74 1.57 14.84 0.75
C CYS A 74 0.82 13.90 1.67
N TYR A 75 1.04 12.58 1.53
CA TYR A 75 0.23 11.58 2.17
C TYR A 75 1.07 10.59 2.99
N TRP A 76 0.67 10.40 4.24
CA TRP A 76 1.00 9.20 4.99
C TRP A 76 -0.07 8.14 4.70
N VAL A 77 0.31 7.13 3.93
CA VAL A 77 -0.58 6.04 3.53
C VAL A 77 -0.49 4.90 4.53
N GLN A 78 -1.62 4.47 5.03
CA GLN A 78 -1.76 3.30 5.91
C GLN A 78 -2.48 2.21 5.14
N ILE A 79 -1.73 1.25 4.58
CA ILE A 79 -2.33 0.17 3.78
C ILE A 79 -3.34 -0.60 4.62
N TRP A 80 -2.96 -0.93 5.84
CA TRP A 80 -3.83 -1.58 6.80
C TRP A 80 -4.25 -0.60 7.89
N ALA A 81 -5.42 -0.03 7.74
CA ALA A 81 -6.06 0.88 8.68
C ALA A 81 -7.36 0.29 9.26
N LYS A 82 -7.89 0.90 10.32
CA LYS A 82 -9.12 0.45 10.97
C LYS A 82 -10.41 0.79 10.22
N GLY A 83 -10.29 1.45 9.07
CA GLY A 83 -11.42 1.87 8.22
C GLY A 83 -10.95 2.84 7.15
N SER A 84 -11.86 3.19 6.24
CA SER A 84 -11.61 4.12 5.14
C SER A 84 -11.56 5.56 5.64
N PHE A 85 -10.51 6.29 5.33
CA PHE A 85 -10.37 7.72 5.65
C PHE A 85 -9.40 8.44 4.71
N CYS A 86 -9.59 9.74 4.59
CA CYS A 86 -8.62 10.68 4.03
C CYS A 86 -8.80 12.02 4.73
N GLU A 87 -7.86 12.40 5.59
CA GLU A 87 -7.99 13.59 6.42
C GLU A 87 -6.64 14.30 6.62
N LEU A 88 -6.67 15.58 6.96
CA LEU A 88 -5.47 16.32 7.33
C LEU A 88 -4.78 15.64 8.52
N TRP A 89 -3.47 15.47 8.41
CA TRP A 89 -2.70 14.94 9.52
C TRP A 89 -2.42 16.04 10.54
N GLN A 90 -3.17 15.99 11.63
CA GLN A 90 -2.98 16.81 12.81
C GLN A 90 -2.60 15.87 13.95
N ALA A 91 -1.52 16.15 14.65
CA ALA A 91 -1.04 15.33 15.75
C ALA A 91 -0.29 16.15 16.80
N GLU A 92 -0.44 15.76 18.04
CA GLU A 92 0.47 16.13 19.11
C GLU A 92 1.50 15.03 19.31
N ILE A 93 2.77 15.34 19.12
CA ILE A 93 3.88 14.38 19.25
C ILE A 93 4.90 14.98 20.22
N ASN A 94 5.16 14.28 21.33
CA ASN A 94 6.07 14.73 22.38
C ASN A 94 5.73 16.14 22.94
N GLY A 95 4.45 16.47 23.07
CA GLY A 95 3.97 17.75 23.58
C GLY A 95 4.07 18.91 22.58
N LYS A 96 4.34 18.62 21.31
CA LYS A 96 4.40 19.59 20.23
C LYS A 96 3.33 19.30 19.19
N GLU A 97 2.58 20.33 18.82
CA GLU A 97 1.57 20.24 17.76
C GLU A 97 2.20 20.25 16.37
N TYR A 98 1.72 19.36 15.53
CA TYR A 98 2.08 19.22 14.12
C TYR A 98 0.82 19.33 13.27
N SER A 99 0.81 20.27 12.36
CA SER A 99 -0.25 20.43 11.36
C SER A 99 0.29 21.09 10.10
N HIS A 100 -0.29 20.78 8.96
CA HIS A 100 0.00 21.43 7.68
C HIS A 100 -1.20 21.26 6.74
N SER A 101 -1.59 22.33 6.03
CA SER A 101 -2.78 22.34 5.16
C SER A 101 -2.75 21.37 3.98
N ARG A 102 -1.60 20.77 3.67
CA ARG A 102 -1.40 19.86 2.53
C ARG A 102 -0.72 18.55 2.91
N VAL A 103 -0.67 18.22 4.20
CA VAL A 103 -0.19 16.93 4.71
C VAL A 103 -1.37 16.15 5.26
N TYR A 104 -1.59 14.96 4.70
CA TYR A 104 -2.74 14.12 4.97
C TYR A 104 -2.31 12.76 5.51
N LYS A 105 -3.19 12.09 6.23
CA LYS A 105 -3.18 10.64 6.43
C LYS A 105 -4.35 10.04 5.66
N ILE A 106 -4.11 8.87 5.06
CA ILE A 106 -5.05 8.22 4.16
C ILE A 106 -4.98 6.70 4.32
N SER A 107 -6.12 6.04 4.29
CA SER A 107 -6.21 4.58 4.25
C SER A 107 -5.83 4.03 2.87
N GLY A 108 -5.40 2.76 2.84
CA GLY A 108 -4.94 2.11 1.61
C GLY A 108 -5.99 2.14 0.50
N ASP A 109 -7.24 1.78 0.80
CA ASP A 109 -8.34 1.77 -0.17
C ASP A 109 -8.57 3.16 -0.78
N ARG A 110 -8.59 4.22 0.05
CA ARG A 110 -8.76 5.59 -0.42
C ARG A 110 -7.57 6.09 -1.23
N PHE A 111 -6.36 5.62 -0.91
CA PHE A 111 -5.18 5.98 -1.68
C PHE A 111 -5.17 5.28 -3.06
N TYR A 112 -5.52 4.00 -3.12
CA TYR A 112 -5.72 3.31 -4.39
C TYR A 112 -6.80 3.98 -5.25
N ALA A 113 -7.93 4.37 -4.64
CA ALA A 113 -8.99 5.11 -5.33
C ALA A 113 -8.50 6.46 -5.87
N LEU A 114 -7.71 7.18 -5.06
CA LEU A 114 -7.14 8.48 -5.45
C LEU A 114 -6.23 8.39 -6.68
N LEU A 115 -5.36 7.38 -6.75
CA LEU A 115 -4.40 7.24 -7.83
C LEU A 115 -5.03 6.64 -9.10
N SER A 116 -5.92 5.68 -8.96
CA SER A 116 -6.51 4.96 -10.08
C SER A 116 -7.81 5.57 -10.63
N GLY A 117 -8.46 6.45 -9.85
CA GLY A 117 -9.80 6.95 -10.16
C GLY A 117 -10.92 5.92 -9.95
N ARG A 118 -10.66 4.78 -9.28
CA ARG A 118 -11.63 3.70 -9.02
C ARG A 118 -11.80 3.48 -7.53
N GLU A 119 -13.01 3.64 -7.03
CA GLU A 119 -13.32 3.48 -5.60
C GLU A 119 -13.01 2.07 -5.06
N ASP A 120 -13.17 1.03 -5.89
CA ASP A 120 -12.95 -0.38 -5.55
C ASP A 120 -11.55 -0.90 -5.93
N ALA A 121 -10.59 -0.03 -6.25
CA ALA A 121 -9.29 -0.44 -6.84
C ALA A 121 -8.52 -1.42 -5.96
N LEU A 122 -8.46 -1.21 -4.65
CA LEU A 122 -7.77 -2.12 -3.73
C LEU A 122 -8.45 -3.48 -3.69
N PHE A 123 -9.78 -3.51 -3.66
CA PHE A 123 -10.56 -4.75 -3.72
C PHE A 123 -10.28 -5.51 -5.02
N GLN A 124 -10.31 -4.83 -6.18
CA GLN A 124 -10.02 -5.44 -7.47
C GLN A 124 -8.60 -5.98 -7.56
N LEU A 125 -7.62 -5.29 -6.97
CA LEU A 125 -6.25 -5.79 -6.87
C LEU A 125 -6.21 -7.14 -6.14
N TYR A 126 -6.80 -7.24 -4.94
CA TYR A 126 -6.82 -8.48 -4.18
C TYR A 126 -7.60 -9.59 -4.88
N HIS A 127 -8.66 -9.24 -5.60
CA HIS A 127 -9.46 -10.20 -6.37
C HIS A 127 -8.69 -10.75 -7.57
N ALA A 128 -7.86 -9.93 -8.22
CA ALA A 128 -7.05 -10.33 -9.38
C ALA A 128 -5.77 -11.10 -9.01
N LEU A 129 -5.24 -10.92 -7.81
CA LEU A 129 -3.95 -11.51 -7.37
C LEU A 129 -3.85 -13.03 -7.58
N PRO A 130 -4.83 -13.87 -7.22
CA PRO A 130 -4.74 -15.32 -7.41
C PRO A 130 -4.54 -15.70 -8.88
N GLN A 131 -5.24 -15.04 -9.80
CA GLN A 131 -5.09 -15.29 -11.24
C GLN A 131 -3.72 -14.81 -11.76
N ALA A 132 -3.28 -13.63 -11.34
CA ALA A 132 -1.96 -13.09 -11.72
C ALA A 132 -0.81 -14.00 -11.26
N ILE A 133 -0.91 -14.58 -10.07
CA ILE A 133 0.04 -15.59 -9.56
C ILE A 133 0.01 -16.84 -10.43
N ASP A 134 -1.18 -17.35 -10.76
CA ASP A 134 -1.33 -18.53 -11.61
C ASP A 134 -0.72 -18.32 -13.00
N ASP A 135 -0.95 -17.17 -13.62
CA ASP A 135 -0.43 -16.80 -14.93
C ASP A 135 1.10 -16.69 -14.91
N TYR A 136 1.66 -16.03 -13.87
CA TYR A 136 3.10 -15.96 -13.69
C TYR A 136 3.74 -17.34 -13.57
N LEU A 137 3.19 -18.20 -12.71
CA LEU A 137 3.69 -19.58 -12.52
C LEU A 137 3.56 -20.42 -13.79
N ALA A 138 2.52 -20.22 -14.60
CA ALA A 138 2.35 -20.90 -15.88
C ALA A 138 3.42 -20.48 -16.91
N GLY A 139 3.86 -19.24 -16.87
CA GLY A 139 4.87 -18.67 -17.76
C GLY A 139 6.33 -19.04 -17.43
N LEU A 140 6.61 -19.59 -16.25
CA LEU A 140 7.98 -19.97 -15.85
C LEU A 140 8.57 -21.07 -16.73
N PRO A 141 9.88 -21.04 -17.06
CA PRO A 141 10.60 -22.11 -17.74
C PRO A 141 10.50 -23.44 -17.00
N SER A 142 10.55 -24.56 -17.73
CA SER A 142 10.39 -25.91 -17.16
C SER A 142 11.44 -26.27 -16.10
N GLU A 143 12.66 -25.73 -16.23
CA GLU A 143 13.75 -25.96 -15.27
C GLU A 143 13.48 -25.24 -13.93
N GLU A 144 12.96 -24.01 -13.96
CA GLU A 144 12.57 -23.27 -12.74
C GLU A 144 11.33 -23.91 -12.10
N LYS A 145 10.41 -24.43 -12.91
CA LYS A 145 9.24 -25.20 -12.40
C LYS A 145 9.64 -26.47 -11.62
N GLN A 146 10.79 -27.07 -11.92
CA GLN A 146 11.29 -28.26 -11.19
C GLN A 146 11.99 -27.91 -9.88
N ALA A 147 12.71 -26.79 -9.82
CA ALA A 147 13.38 -26.34 -8.59
C ALA A 147 12.40 -25.86 -7.51
N GLU A 148 11.27 -25.29 -7.94
CA GLU A 148 10.20 -24.80 -7.05
C GLU A 148 9.14 -25.87 -6.71
N ASN A 149 9.28 -27.11 -7.18
CA ASN A 149 8.22 -28.14 -7.14
C ASN A 149 7.66 -28.45 -5.75
N SER A 150 8.39 -28.25 -4.65
CA SER A 150 7.86 -28.44 -3.30
C SER A 150 6.98 -27.26 -2.85
N ALA A 151 7.44 -26.03 -3.04
CA ALA A 151 6.68 -24.83 -2.69
C ALA A 151 5.49 -24.63 -3.65
N LEU A 152 5.67 -24.89 -4.96
CA LEU A 152 4.61 -24.85 -5.96
C LEU A 152 3.56 -25.97 -5.77
N ALA A 153 3.98 -27.18 -5.35
CA ALA A 153 3.05 -28.25 -5.02
C ALA A 153 2.22 -27.91 -3.77
N GLU A 154 2.82 -27.27 -2.77
CA GLU A 154 2.11 -26.77 -1.60
C GLU A 154 1.16 -25.62 -1.96
N ILE A 155 1.58 -24.67 -2.80
CA ILE A 155 0.73 -23.57 -3.30
C ILE A 155 -0.40 -24.14 -4.18
N ARG A 156 -0.15 -25.15 -5.02
CA ARG A 156 -1.17 -25.79 -5.84
C ARG A 156 -2.10 -26.69 -5.03
N ALA A 157 -1.61 -27.42 -4.03
CA ALA A 157 -2.44 -28.18 -3.09
C ALA A 157 -3.28 -27.24 -2.21
N ALA A 158 -2.75 -26.05 -1.90
CA ALA A 158 -3.47 -24.97 -1.25
C ALA A 158 -4.40 -24.18 -2.21
N LYS A 159 -4.49 -24.51 -3.50
CA LYS A 159 -5.15 -23.70 -4.55
C LYS A 159 -6.62 -23.37 -4.28
N SER A 160 -7.41 -24.29 -3.79
CA SER A 160 -8.78 -24.01 -3.34
C SER A 160 -8.79 -23.26 -2.01
N SER A 161 -7.81 -23.53 -1.13
CA SER A 161 -7.65 -22.85 0.15
C SER A 161 -6.91 -21.53 0.03
N ALA A 162 -6.01 -21.30 -0.94
CA ALA A 162 -5.32 -20.02 -1.10
C ALA A 162 -6.27 -18.90 -1.56
N ARG A 163 -7.18 -19.17 -2.49
CA ARG A 163 -8.23 -18.22 -2.87
C ARG A 163 -9.16 -17.94 -1.70
N THR A 164 -9.59 -18.96 -1.00
CA THR A 164 -10.40 -18.85 0.21
C THR A 164 -9.63 -18.15 1.32
N LEU A 165 -8.34 -18.48 1.49
CA LEU A 165 -7.47 -17.86 2.49
C LEU A 165 -7.20 -16.38 2.17
N LEU A 166 -6.94 -16.01 0.91
CA LEU A 166 -6.77 -14.60 0.51
C LEU A 166 -8.07 -13.81 0.69
N ASN A 167 -9.22 -14.40 0.35
CA ASN A 167 -10.51 -13.79 0.63
C ASN A 167 -10.74 -13.64 2.14
N GLN A 168 -10.42 -14.67 2.93
CA GLN A 168 -10.54 -14.63 4.39
C GLN A 168 -9.59 -13.59 5.00
N ILE A 169 -8.33 -13.55 4.57
CA ILE A 169 -7.36 -12.54 5.01
C ILE A 169 -7.85 -11.13 4.63
N SER A 170 -8.44 -10.97 3.45
CA SER A 170 -8.99 -9.68 3.01
C SER A 170 -10.17 -9.27 3.88
N LEU A 171 -11.11 -10.18 4.13
CA LEU A 171 -12.26 -9.94 5.02
C LEU A 171 -11.82 -9.67 6.47
N ASP A 172 -10.86 -10.40 6.98
CA ASP A 172 -10.37 -10.24 8.36
C ASP A 172 -9.58 -8.93 8.55
N ASN A 173 -8.91 -8.46 7.51
CA ASN A 173 -8.03 -7.29 7.61
C ASN A 173 -8.67 -5.99 7.08
N TYR A 174 -9.63 -6.08 6.15
CA TYR A 174 -10.25 -4.94 5.49
C TYR A 174 -11.80 -4.89 5.59
N PRO A 175 -12.43 -5.35 6.70
CA PRO A 175 -13.88 -5.48 6.77
C PRO A 175 -14.62 -4.14 6.66
N TYR A 176 -13.89 -3.02 6.76
CA TYR A 176 -14.44 -1.67 6.70
C TYR A 176 -13.93 -0.86 5.51
N TYR A 177 -13.26 -1.51 4.55
CA TYR A 177 -12.80 -0.85 3.34
C TYR A 177 -13.86 -0.92 2.24
N THR A 178 -13.96 0.14 1.46
CA THR A 178 -14.88 0.22 0.32
C THR A 178 -14.65 -0.94 -0.66
N GLY A 179 -15.71 -1.66 -0.98
CA GLY A 179 -15.69 -2.82 -1.87
C GLY A 179 -15.46 -4.18 -1.19
N PHE A 180 -15.02 -4.21 0.09
CA PHE A 180 -14.84 -5.46 0.86
C PHE A 180 -16.09 -5.88 1.64
N ASP A 181 -17.08 -5.02 1.74
CA ASP A 181 -18.38 -5.25 2.39
C ASP A 181 -19.37 -6.03 1.52
N GLU A 182 -19.05 -6.25 0.24
CA GLU A 182 -19.87 -7.03 -0.70
C GLU A 182 -19.45 -8.51 -0.84
N LEU A 183 -18.46 -8.95 -0.05
CA LEU A 183 -17.96 -10.33 -0.03
C LEU A 183 -18.64 -11.16 1.08
#